data_a8dfd20e30bd762f5b52970020be180a
#
_entry.id   a8dfd20e30bd762f5b52970020be180a
#
_cell.length_a   1.000
_cell.length_b   1.000
_cell.length_c   1.000
_cell.angle_alpha   90.00
_cell.angle_beta   90.00
_cell.angle_gamma   90.00
#
_symmetry.space_group_name_H-M   'P 1'
#
loop_
_entity.id
_entity.type
_entity.pdbx_description
1 polymer ?
#
loop_
_entity_poly.entity_id
_entity_poly.type
_entity_poly.pdbx_seq_one_letter_code
_entity_poly.pdbx_strand_id
1 'polypeptide(L)'
;MSDRIERPWALMRHHAGWADVFHIDSETADSITGFYPDRESVGPPVTYSMRAVLARYPTIEAARAAREGAVSEWRKHDAGVREAETALHAAEKLREDAWLASLRDAADRH
;
A
#
# COMPACT_ATOMS: atom_id res chain seq x y z
N MET A 1 -30.86 -6.53 -21.84
CA MET A 1 -29.60 -6.86 -21.19
C MET A 1 -29.05 -5.64 -20.48
N SER A 2 -28.74 -5.80 -19.26
CA SER A 2 -28.23 -4.68 -18.47
C SER A 2 -26.72 -4.78 -18.43
N ASP A 3 -26.06 -3.77 -19.02
CA ASP A 3 -24.61 -3.60 -18.91
C ASP A 3 -24.24 -2.94 -17.58
N ARG A 4 -25.19 -2.93 -16.66
CA ARG A 4 -25.01 -2.30 -15.36
C ARG A 4 -24.07 -3.11 -14.48
N ILE A 5 -23.00 -2.48 -14.04
CA ILE A 5 -22.06 -3.06 -13.10
C ILE A 5 -22.65 -2.94 -11.68
N GLU A 6 -22.88 -4.08 -11.02
CA GLU A 6 -23.50 -4.11 -9.68
C GLU A 6 -22.64 -3.45 -8.61
N ARG A 7 -21.34 -3.55 -8.74
CA ARG A 7 -20.37 -2.97 -7.79
C ARG A 7 -19.37 -2.12 -8.56
N PRO A 8 -19.78 -0.91 -8.98
CA PRO A 8 -18.93 -0.06 -9.83
C PRO A 8 -17.83 0.67 -9.06
N TRP A 9 -17.86 0.65 -7.73
CA TRP A 9 -16.88 1.35 -6.90
C TRP A 9 -15.85 0.38 -6.40
N ALA A 10 -14.59 0.63 -6.74
CA ALA A 10 -13.49 -0.25 -6.39
C ALA A 10 -12.47 0.46 -5.53
N LEU A 11 -11.76 -0.32 -4.70
CA LEU A 11 -10.52 0.12 -4.09
C LEU A 11 -9.39 -0.39 -4.96
N MET A 12 -8.56 0.52 -5.44
CA MET A 12 -7.42 0.22 -6.29
C MET A 12 -6.13 0.28 -5.48
N ARG A 13 -5.27 -0.71 -5.68
CA ARG A 13 -3.95 -0.72 -5.06
C ARG A 13 -3.09 0.41 -5.62
N HIS A 14 -2.51 1.20 -4.72
CA HIS A 14 -1.56 2.23 -5.09
C HIS A 14 -0.15 1.77 -4.72
N HIS A 15 0.82 2.05 -5.58
CA HIS A 15 2.21 1.61 -5.38
C HIS A 15 2.86 2.20 -4.12
N ALA A 16 2.29 3.27 -3.56
CA ALA A 16 2.76 3.87 -2.31
C ALA A 16 2.20 3.20 -1.06
N GLY A 17 1.53 2.06 -1.19
CA GLY A 17 1.00 1.29 -0.06
C GLY A 17 -0.38 1.72 0.43
N TRP A 18 -1.07 2.58 -0.28
CA TRP A 18 -2.43 3.02 0.04
C TRP A 18 -3.40 2.67 -1.08
N ALA A 19 -4.66 2.88 -0.83
CA ALA A 19 -5.71 2.57 -1.79
C ALA A 19 -6.47 3.83 -2.20
N ASP A 20 -6.95 3.85 -3.44
CA ASP A 20 -7.80 4.91 -3.97
C ASP A 20 -9.15 4.35 -4.39
N VAL A 21 -10.19 5.19 -4.27
CA VAL A 21 -11.53 4.87 -4.78
C VAL A 21 -11.55 5.10 -6.29
N PHE A 22 -12.07 4.13 -7.02
CA PHE A 22 -12.13 4.15 -8.49
C PHE A 22 -13.54 3.80 -8.94
N HIS A 23 -14.08 4.54 -9.91
CA HIS A 23 -15.37 4.24 -10.53
C HIS A 23 -15.15 3.43 -11.79
N ILE A 24 -15.78 2.27 -11.88
CA ILE A 24 -15.67 1.37 -13.03
C ILE A 24 -16.79 1.69 -14.04
N ASP A 25 -16.42 2.17 -15.21
CA ASP A 25 -17.36 2.45 -16.30
C ASP A 25 -17.60 1.21 -17.16
N SER A 26 -16.55 0.40 -17.35
CA SER A 26 -16.64 -0.84 -18.10
C SER A 26 -15.61 -1.84 -17.59
N GLU A 27 -15.86 -3.13 -17.81
CA GLU A 27 -14.96 -4.18 -17.39
C GLU A 27 -14.92 -5.33 -18.37
N THR A 28 -13.78 -6.02 -18.41
CA THR A 28 -13.60 -7.29 -19.09
C THR A 28 -13.16 -8.31 -18.05
N ALA A 29 -12.90 -9.55 -18.45
CA ALA A 29 -12.38 -10.58 -17.53
C ALA A 29 -11.03 -10.19 -16.91
N ASP A 30 -10.22 -9.42 -17.64
CA ASP A 30 -8.83 -9.12 -17.26
C ASP A 30 -8.58 -7.67 -16.87
N SER A 31 -9.50 -6.76 -17.19
CA SER A 31 -9.27 -5.32 -17.00
C SER A 31 -10.53 -4.55 -16.63
N ILE A 32 -10.32 -3.35 -16.11
CA ILE A 32 -11.36 -2.38 -15.80
C ILE A 32 -10.98 -1.04 -16.40
N THR A 33 -11.99 -0.26 -16.78
CA THR A 33 -11.81 1.11 -17.31
C THR A 33 -12.72 2.06 -16.54
N GLY A 34 -12.20 3.19 -16.15
CA GLY A 34 -12.97 4.18 -15.39
C GLY A 34 -12.10 5.35 -14.94
N PHE A 35 -12.46 5.94 -13.80
CA PHE A 35 -11.79 7.14 -13.30
C PHE A 35 -11.72 7.18 -11.76
N TYR A 36 -10.86 8.06 -11.25
CA TYR A 36 -10.73 8.31 -9.81
C TYR A 36 -11.54 9.57 -9.43
N PRO A 37 -12.71 9.42 -8.76
CA PRO A 37 -13.57 10.56 -8.48
C PRO A 37 -13.02 11.54 -7.44
N ASP A 38 -12.16 11.08 -6.55
CA ASP A 38 -11.62 11.89 -5.45
C ASP A 38 -10.32 12.64 -5.79
N ARG A 39 -9.85 12.54 -7.04
CA ARG A 39 -8.68 13.30 -7.50
C ARG A 39 -9.10 14.68 -7.99
N GLU A 40 -8.25 15.68 -7.75
CA GLU A 40 -8.49 17.08 -8.16
C GLU A 40 -8.74 17.23 -9.67
N SER A 41 -8.02 16.46 -10.47
CA SER A 41 -8.18 16.48 -11.92
C SER A 41 -8.61 15.10 -12.38
N VAL A 42 -9.84 15.00 -12.85
CA VAL A 42 -10.36 13.79 -13.47
C VAL A 42 -10.03 13.86 -14.95
N GLY A 43 -8.99 13.14 -15.35
CA GLY A 43 -8.58 13.04 -16.74
C GLY A 43 -9.46 12.07 -17.54
N PRO A 44 -9.05 11.72 -18.77
CA PRO A 44 -9.75 10.72 -19.57
C PRO A 44 -9.77 9.37 -18.84
N PRO A 45 -10.75 8.50 -19.16
CA PRO A 45 -10.81 7.17 -18.53
C PRO A 45 -9.51 6.40 -18.72
N VAL A 46 -9.12 5.68 -17.68
CA VAL A 46 -7.90 4.87 -17.69
C VAL A 46 -8.25 3.39 -17.51
N THR A 47 -7.44 2.53 -18.09
CA THR A 47 -7.62 1.08 -18.02
C THR A 47 -6.53 0.46 -17.15
N TYR A 48 -6.97 -0.39 -16.22
CA TYR A 48 -6.07 -1.11 -15.33
C TYR A 48 -6.34 -2.60 -15.39
N SER A 49 -5.34 -3.40 -15.03
CA SER A 49 -5.51 -4.83 -14.85
C SER A 49 -6.46 -5.09 -13.68
N MET A 50 -7.28 -6.12 -13.78
CA MET A 50 -8.16 -6.56 -12.70
C MET A 50 -7.37 -6.89 -11.42
N ARG A 51 -6.09 -7.21 -11.52
CA ARG A 51 -5.21 -7.49 -10.39
C ARG A 51 -4.97 -6.28 -9.48
N ALA A 52 -5.18 -5.07 -10.00
CA ALA A 52 -5.05 -3.85 -9.22
C ALA A 52 -6.26 -3.60 -8.30
N VAL A 53 -7.36 -4.31 -8.53
CA VAL A 53 -8.59 -4.19 -7.73
C VAL A 53 -8.43 -4.97 -6.43
N LEU A 54 -8.53 -4.28 -5.29
CA LEU A 54 -8.47 -4.91 -3.98
C LEU A 54 -9.84 -5.40 -3.53
N ALA A 55 -10.88 -4.60 -3.78
CA ALA A 55 -12.26 -4.92 -3.39
C ALA A 55 -13.21 -4.06 -4.20
N ARG A 56 -14.49 -4.45 -4.23
CA ARG A 56 -15.54 -3.73 -4.97
C ARG A 56 -16.74 -3.49 -4.07
N TYR A 57 -17.40 -2.34 -4.26
CA TYR A 57 -18.50 -1.89 -3.41
C TYR A 57 -19.66 -1.37 -4.26
N PRO A 58 -20.90 -1.49 -3.76
CA PRO A 58 -22.07 -1.01 -4.50
C PRO A 58 -22.24 0.51 -4.47
N THR A 59 -21.64 1.20 -3.48
CA THR A 59 -21.76 2.65 -3.35
C THR A 59 -20.39 3.30 -3.12
N ILE A 60 -20.30 4.59 -3.45
CA ILE A 60 -19.07 5.37 -3.23
C ILE A 60 -18.80 5.55 -1.72
N GLU A 61 -19.84 5.69 -0.92
CA GLU A 61 -19.72 5.84 0.53
C GLU A 61 -19.07 4.60 1.15
N ALA A 62 -19.50 3.41 0.72
CA ALA A 62 -18.91 2.15 1.19
C ALA A 62 -17.45 2.03 0.78
N ALA A 63 -17.12 2.41 -0.45
CA ALA A 63 -15.74 2.40 -0.95
C ALA A 63 -14.85 3.38 -0.18
N ARG A 64 -15.35 4.59 0.10
CA ARG A 64 -14.61 5.60 0.87
C ARG A 64 -14.37 5.17 2.31
N ALA A 65 -15.37 4.57 2.95
CA ALA A 65 -15.22 4.04 4.31
C ALA A 65 -14.17 2.93 4.35
N ALA A 66 -14.21 2.03 3.39
CA ALA A 66 -13.23 0.95 3.29
C ALA A 66 -11.82 1.48 3.01
N ARG A 67 -11.69 2.54 2.19
CA ARG A 67 -10.41 3.21 1.92
C ARG A 67 -9.80 3.78 3.20
N GLU A 68 -10.60 4.48 4.00
CA GLU A 68 -10.13 5.04 5.27
C GLU A 68 -9.62 3.96 6.21
N GLY A 69 -10.35 2.85 6.32
CA GLY A 69 -9.94 1.69 7.11
C GLY A 69 -8.65 1.07 6.60
N ALA A 70 -8.53 0.89 5.30
CA ALA A 70 -7.34 0.31 4.68
C ALA A 70 -6.10 1.19 4.88
N VAL A 71 -6.23 2.51 4.70
CA VAL A 71 -5.14 3.47 4.91
C VAL A 71 -4.71 3.48 6.38
N SER A 72 -5.68 3.45 7.30
CA SER A 72 -5.40 3.41 8.73
C SER A 72 -4.62 2.15 9.12
N GLU A 73 -5.03 0.99 8.62
CA GLU A 73 -4.33 -0.28 8.86
C GLU A 73 -2.92 -0.26 8.27
N TRP A 74 -2.78 0.26 7.06
CA TRP A 74 -1.47 0.35 6.42
C TRP A 74 -0.50 1.21 7.25
N ARG A 75 -0.98 2.35 7.78
CA ARG A 75 -0.17 3.24 8.61
C ARG A 75 0.30 2.55 9.90
N LYS A 76 -0.55 1.73 10.51
CA LYS A 76 -0.19 0.96 11.71
C LYS A 76 0.92 -0.05 11.39
N HIS A 77 0.79 -0.76 10.27
CA HIS A 77 1.80 -1.73 9.85
C HIS A 77 3.12 -1.04 9.48
N ASP A 78 3.05 0.09 8.78
CA ASP A 78 4.24 0.87 8.42
C ASP A 78 5.00 1.36 9.66
N ALA A 79 4.27 1.86 10.67
CA ALA A 79 4.87 2.28 11.93
C ALA A 79 5.57 1.11 12.63
N GLY A 80 4.93 -0.07 12.65
CA GLY A 80 5.53 -1.28 13.22
C GLY A 80 6.79 -1.71 12.50
N VAL A 81 6.80 -1.64 11.17
CA VAL A 81 7.97 -1.95 10.36
C VAL A 81 9.12 -0.98 10.66
N ARG A 82 8.83 0.31 10.75
CA ARG A 82 9.84 1.34 11.08
C ARG A 82 10.45 1.12 12.46
N GLU A 83 9.65 0.75 13.45
CA GLU A 83 10.14 0.43 14.79
C GLU A 83 11.04 -0.79 14.76
N ALA A 84 10.66 -1.83 14.01
CA ALA A 84 11.45 -3.04 13.87
C ALA A 84 12.78 -2.76 13.15
N GLU A 85 12.77 -1.93 12.11
CA GLU A 85 13.99 -1.53 11.40
C GLU A 85 14.93 -0.74 12.32
N THR A 86 14.41 0.18 13.11
CA THR A 86 15.21 0.97 14.07
C THR A 86 15.85 0.07 15.11
N ALA A 87 15.10 -0.91 15.64
CA ALA A 87 15.62 -1.87 16.61
C ALA A 87 16.72 -2.74 16.00
N LEU A 88 16.53 -3.17 14.74
CA LEU A 88 17.52 -3.97 14.02
C LEU A 88 18.82 -3.18 13.81
N HIS A 89 18.73 -1.93 13.39
CA HIS A 89 19.91 -1.08 13.21
C HIS A 89 20.67 -0.89 14.52
N ALA A 90 19.96 -0.66 15.62
CA ALA A 90 20.59 -0.53 16.95
C ALA A 90 21.32 -1.81 17.35
N ALA A 91 20.68 -2.97 17.12
CA ALA A 91 21.28 -4.27 17.42
C ALA A 91 22.53 -4.54 16.56
N GLU A 92 22.46 -4.22 15.26
CA GLU A 92 23.59 -4.37 14.34
C GLU A 92 24.77 -3.51 14.76
N LYS A 93 24.52 -2.27 15.17
CA LYS A 93 25.54 -1.35 15.63
C LYS A 93 26.24 -1.87 16.90
N LEU A 94 25.46 -2.36 17.86
CA LEU A 94 26.02 -2.93 19.09
C LEU A 94 26.91 -4.13 18.78
N ARG A 95 26.50 -4.99 17.88
CA ARG A 95 27.28 -6.15 17.47
C ARG A 95 28.58 -5.73 16.80
N GLU A 96 28.53 -4.74 15.92
CA GLU A 96 29.71 -4.20 15.25
C GLU A 96 30.69 -3.57 16.25
N ASP A 97 30.18 -2.77 17.19
CA ASP A 97 31.00 -2.13 18.22
C ASP A 97 31.70 -3.19 19.09
N ALA A 98 30.99 -4.26 19.47
CA ALA A 98 31.56 -5.35 20.23
C ALA A 98 32.67 -6.08 19.46
N TRP A 99 32.46 -6.32 18.17
CA TRP A 99 33.45 -6.97 17.31
C TRP A 99 34.71 -6.09 17.17
N LEU A 100 34.55 -4.78 16.94
CA LEU A 100 35.67 -3.84 16.85
C LEU A 100 36.46 -3.78 18.18
N ALA A 101 35.75 -3.78 19.30
CA ALA A 101 36.40 -3.82 20.62
C ALA A 101 37.24 -5.06 20.81
N SER A 102 36.73 -6.22 20.36
CA SER A 102 37.47 -7.49 20.41
C SER A 102 38.74 -7.46 19.56
N LEU A 103 38.69 -6.84 18.38
CA LEU A 103 39.87 -6.72 17.51
C LEU A 103 40.93 -5.82 18.12
N ARG A 104 40.57 -4.72 18.75
CA ARG A 104 41.48 -3.81 19.43
C ARG A 104 42.16 -4.51 20.61
N ASP A 105 41.40 -5.26 21.38
CA ASP A 105 41.91 -5.99 22.54
C ASP A 105 42.91 -7.04 22.10
N ALA A 106 42.66 -7.76 21.02
CA ALA A 106 43.59 -8.73 20.44
C ALA A 106 44.88 -8.08 19.95
N ALA A 107 44.77 -6.87 19.33
CA ALA A 107 45.94 -6.13 18.86
C ALA A 107 46.80 -5.64 19.99
N ASP A 108 46.21 -5.19 21.11
CA ASP A 108 46.95 -4.72 22.28
C ASP A 108 47.70 -5.80 23.02
N ARG A 109 47.38 -7.08 22.79
CA ARG A 109 48.07 -8.23 23.41
C ARG A 109 49.35 -8.64 22.68
N HIS A 110 49.59 -8.07 21.56
CA HIS A 110 50.79 -8.30 20.75
C HIS A 110 51.71 -7.09 20.82
#